data_8f9cd0834370fcbb3116157c394bf51a
#
_entry.id   8f9cd0834370fcbb3116157c394bf51a
#
_cell.length_a   1.000
_cell.length_b   1.000
_cell.length_c   1.000
_cell.angle_alpha   90.00
_cell.angle_beta   90.00
_cell.angle_gamma   90.00
#
_symmetry.space_group_name_H-M   'P 1'
#
loop_
_entity.id
_entity.type
_entity.pdbx_description
1 polymer ?
#
loop_
_entity_poly.entity_id
_entity_poly.type
_entity_poly.pdbx_seq_one_letter_code
_entity_poly.pdbx_strand_id
1 'polypeptide(L)'
;MSTMADPPRRLLALCGSLRQQSRSLTLLEAFGHRVPAWATFQIHRGRGDLPLFNPDDEASPAAEVRRLWAAVDQADALIIASPEYAHGVTGTIKNTLDWLVGHPPFAGKPVAVLNPSHRAEHADLALKETLRTMAARLVDGGCLRIPATSSELGAAQLARTPPYSTLIDDVWVALRTALADAPIGDEQAPAPPRPPHPQPQAVAENS
;
A
#
# COMPACT_ATOMS: atom_id res chain seq x y z
N MET A 1 31.30 -2.77 23.89
CA MET A 1 30.72 -3.44 22.72
C MET A 1 29.57 -2.54 22.25
N SER A 2 29.78 -1.85 21.14
CA SER A 2 28.74 -0.96 20.58
C SER A 2 27.71 -1.86 19.89
N THR A 3 26.53 -1.96 20.45
CA THR A 3 25.38 -2.61 19.77
C THR A 3 25.05 -1.74 18.57
N MET A 4 25.42 -2.22 17.38
CA MET A 4 24.92 -1.63 16.14
C MET A 4 23.39 -1.67 16.21
N ALA A 5 22.75 -0.53 16.25
CA ALA A 5 21.30 -0.46 16.17
C ALA A 5 20.85 -1.05 14.82
N ASP A 6 19.81 -1.89 14.83
CA ASP A 6 19.23 -2.39 13.61
C ASP A 6 18.88 -1.24 12.65
N PRO A 7 19.09 -1.41 11.34
CA PRO A 7 18.73 -0.38 10.38
C PRO A 7 17.23 -0.07 10.47
N PRO A 8 16.84 1.20 10.26
CA PRO A 8 15.44 1.57 10.35
C PRO A 8 14.59 0.83 9.29
N ARG A 9 13.43 0.37 9.68
CA ARG A 9 12.46 -0.29 8.80
C ARG A 9 11.93 0.69 7.77
N ARG A 10 11.79 0.27 6.53
CA ARG A 10 11.32 1.09 5.41
C ARG A 10 9.83 0.90 5.19
N LEU A 11 9.06 1.98 5.31
CA LEU A 11 7.63 1.97 5.07
C LEU A 11 7.28 2.80 3.85
N LEU A 12 6.47 2.20 2.97
CA LEU A 12 5.99 2.83 1.74
C LEU A 12 4.50 3.12 1.88
N ALA A 13 4.10 4.35 1.59
CA ALA A 13 2.70 4.74 1.56
C ALA A 13 2.16 4.82 0.13
N LEU A 14 0.98 4.25 -0.08
CA LEU A 14 0.22 4.30 -1.33
C LEU A 14 -1.04 5.15 -1.13
N CYS A 15 -1.24 6.15 -1.98
CA CYS A 15 -2.38 7.05 -1.93
C CYS A 15 -3.37 6.73 -3.06
N GLY A 16 -4.61 6.41 -2.73
CA GLY A 16 -5.68 6.12 -3.70
C GLY A 16 -6.37 7.36 -4.30
N SER A 17 -5.79 8.55 -4.16
CA SER A 17 -6.40 9.79 -4.66
C SER A 17 -5.42 10.60 -5.49
N LEU A 18 -5.90 11.10 -6.65
CA LEU A 18 -5.15 12.01 -7.52
C LEU A 18 -5.45 13.50 -7.25
N ARG A 19 -6.43 13.81 -6.38
CA ARG A 19 -6.76 15.21 -6.07
C ARG A 19 -5.56 15.91 -5.44
N GLN A 20 -5.31 17.17 -5.85
CA GLN A 20 -4.28 18.01 -5.23
C GLN A 20 -4.57 18.25 -3.74
N GLN A 21 -5.82 18.57 -3.40
CA GLN A 21 -6.30 18.69 -2.02
C GLN A 21 -6.92 17.37 -1.55
N SER A 22 -6.13 16.32 -1.54
CA SER A 22 -6.58 14.98 -1.13
C SER A 22 -6.45 14.78 0.37
N ARG A 23 -7.57 14.49 1.04
CA ARG A 23 -7.56 14.16 2.49
C ARG A 23 -6.79 12.87 2.78
N SER A 24 -6.81 11.90 1.87
CA SER A 24 -5.96 10.70 1.97
C SER A 24 -4.48 11.04 1.92
N LEU A 25 -4.08 11.94 1.01
CA LEU A 25 -2.70 12.40 0.94
C LEU A 25 -2.31 13.21 2.18
N THR A 26 -3.17 14.16 2.61
CA THR A 26 -2.94 14.94 3.83
C THR A 26 -2.74 14.04 5.06
N LEU A 27 -3.50 12.95 5.15
CA LEU A 27 -3.34 11.97 6.24
C LEU A 27 -2.00 11.25 6.16
N LEU A 28 -1.59 10.79 4.97
CA LEU A 28 -0.26 10.16 4.80
C LEU A 28 0.88 11.13 5.07
N GLU A 29 0.75 12.40 4.68
CA GLU A 29 1.73 13.43 5.01
C GLU A 29 1.80 13.68 6.53
N ALA A 30 0.66 13.61 7.23
CA ALA A 30 0.62 13.70 8.69
C ALA A 30 1.39 12.54 9.35
N PHE A 31 1.30 11.32 8.81
CA PHE A 31 2.16 10.20 9.20
C PHE A 31 3.64 10.53 9.02
N GLY A 32 4.00 11.16 7.89
CA GLY A 32 5.37 11.61 7.62
C GLY A 32 5.92 12.61 8.65
N HIS A 33 5.06 13.40 9.30
CA HIS A 33 5.46 14.30 10.39
C HIS A 33 5.68 13.60 11.75
N ARG A 34 5.33 12.33 11.87
CA ARG A 34 5.41 11.53 13.10
C ARG A 34 6.19 10.23 12.95
N VAL A 35 7.10 10.17 11.98
CA VAL A 35 7.93 8.98 11.76
C VAL A 35 8.80 8.71 12.99
N PRO A 36 8.69 7.53 13.63
CA PRO A 36 9.51 7.19 14.79
C PRO A 36 10.94 6.83 14.37
N ALA A 37 11.88 6.89 15.31
CA ALA A 37 13.31 6.66 15.04
C ALA A 37 13.64 5.26 14.45
N TRP A 38 12.77 4.26 14.68
CA TRP A 38 12.95 2.90 14.19
C TRP A 38 12.52 2.72 12.71
N ALA A 39 11.95 3.76 12.07
CA ALA A 39 11.40 3.68 10.72
C ALA A 39 11.89 4.80 9.80
N THR A 40 11.84 4.53 8.51
CA THR A 40 11.79 5.53 7.45
C THR A 40 10.45 5.44 6.74
N PHE A 41 9.97 6.55 6.19
CA PHE A 41 8.66 6.63 5.56
C PHE A 41 8.73 7.39 4.24
N GLN A 42 8.16 6.81 3.20
CA GLN A 42 8.08 7.43 1.89
C GLN A 42 6.68 7.27 1.31
N ILE A 43 6.13 8.33 0.72
CA ILE A 43 4.90 8.27 -0.07
C ILE A 43 5.29 8.01 -1.52
N HIS A 44 4.74 6.94 -2.13
CA HIS A 44 4.95 6.64 -3.54
C HIS A 44 4.41 7.79 -4.40
N ARG A 45 5.30 8.34 -5.23
CA ARG A 45 4.95 9.34 -6.23
C ARG A 45 4.73 8.66 -7.59
N GLY A 46 3.93 9.27 -8.48
CA GLY A 46 3.64 8.65 -9.77
C GLY A 46 2.39 7.76 -9.78
N ARG A 47 1.55 7.85 -8.73
CA ARG A 47 0.27 7.11 -8.67
C ARG A 47 -0.71 7.40 -9.82
N GLY A 48 -0.54 8.54 -10.49
CA GLY A 48 -1.33 8.93 -11.68
C GLY A 48 -0.67 8.55 -13.01
N ASP A 49 0.57 8.07 -12.96
CA ASP A 49 1.38 7.81 -14.16
C ASP A 49 1.39 6.33 -14.54
N LEU A 50 0.84 5.47 -13.69
CA LEU A 50 0.72 4.04 -13.99
C LEU A 50 -0.24 3.83 -15.17
N PRO A 51 0.17 3.12 -16.23
CA PRO A 51 -0.78 2.70 -17.27
C PRO A 51 -1.86 1.82 -16.66
N LEU A 52 -3.00 1.72 -17.32
CA LEU A 52 -4.01 0.74 -16.94
C LEU A 52 -3.40 -0.66 -17.00
N PHE A 53 -3.70 -1.46 -15.97
CA PHE A 53 -3.17 -2.82 -15.91
C PHE A 53 -3.66 -3.65 -17.10
N ASN A 54 -2.71 -4.29 -17.77
CA ASN A 54 -2.94 -5.28 -18.79
C ASN A 54 -1.98 -6.45 -18.53
N PRO A 55 -2.47 -7.67 -18.36
CA PRO A 55 -1.63 -8.84 -18.14
C PRO A 55 -0.58 -9.07 -19.24
N ASP A 56 -0.87 -8.67 -20.48
CA ASP A 56 0.04 -8.82 -21.61
C ASP A 56 1.31 -7.97 -21.46
N ASP A 57 1.24 -6.90 -20.67
CA ASP A 57 2.35 -5.98 -20.44
C ASP A 57 3.24 -6.40 -19.26
N GLU A 58 2.88 -7.44 -18.50
CA GLU A 58 3.66 -7.89 -17.32
C GLU A 58 5.08 -8.36 -17.67
N ALA A 59 5.27 -8.92 -18.86
CA ALA A 59 6.59 -9.39 -19.31
C ALA A 59 7.55 -8.23 -19.64
N SER A 60 7.01 -7.04 -20.02
CA SER A 60 7.79 -5.84 -20.34
C SER A 60 7.09 -4.58 -19.84
N PRO A 61 6.96 -4.41 -18.51
CA PRO A 61 6.17 -3.35 -17.93
C PRO A 61 6.80 -1.97 -18.16
N ALA A 62 5.96 -0.95 -18.16
CA ALA A 62 6.36 0.45 -18.25
C ALA A 62 7.33 0.84 -17.10
N ALA A 63 8.13 1.89 -17.30
CA ALA A 63 9.09 2.35 -16.30
C ALA A 63 8.42 2.72 -14.97
N GLU A 64 7.19 3.24 -15.01
CA GLU A 64 6.36 3.61 -13.87
C GLU A 64 6.02 2.38 -13.01
N VAL A 65 5.66 1.29 -13.65
CA VAL A 65 5.36 0.00 -12.98
C VAL A 65 6.63 -0.58 -12.36
N ARG A 66 7.74 -0.57 -13.06
CA ARG A 66 9.04 -1.01 -12.49
C ARG A 66 9.45 -0.19 -11.27
N ARG A 67 9.18 1.13 -11.28
CA ARG A 67 9.43 2.00 -10.10
C ARG A 67 8.52 1.64 -8.93
N LEU A 68 7.24 1.33 -9.18
CA LEU A 68 6.32 0.84 -8.15
C LEU A 68 6.82 -0.47 -7.55
N TRP A 69 7.16 -1.44 -8.39
CA TRP A 69 7.68 -2.73 -7.95
C TRP A 69 8.94 -2.58 -7.09
N ALA A 70 9.93 -1.84 -7.58
CA ALA A 70 11.16 -1.58 -6.84
C ALA A 70 10.92 -0.89 -5.48
N ALA A 71 9.94 0.01 -5.40
CA ALA A 71 9.56 0.65 -4.14
C ALA A 71 8.90 -0.33 -3.17
N VAL A 72 8.04 -1.23 -3.68
CA VAL A 72 7.41 -2.29 -2.88
C VAL A 72 8.43 -3.31 -2.41
N ASP A 73 9.38 -3.72 -3.26
CA ASP A 73 10.46 -4.66 -2.90
C ASP A 73 11.27 -4.16 -1.71
N GLN A 74 11.60 -2.88 -1.75
CA GLN A 74 12.41 -2.24 -0.72
C GLN A 74 11.67 -1.97 0.58
N ALA A 75 10.34 -2.01 0.58
CA ALA A 75 9.54 -1.71 1.75
C ALA A 75 9.36 -2.93 2.65
N ASP A 76 9.55 -2.75 3.96
CA ASP A 76 9.24 -3.76 4.97
C ASP A 76 7.72 -3.85 5.25
N ALA A 77 6.99 -2.73 5.10
CA ALA A 77 5.54 -2.68 5.23
C ALA A 77 4.93 -1.57 4.37
N LEU A 78 3.62 -1.66 4.13
CA LEU A 78 2.86 -0.67 3.37
C LEU A 78 1.84 0.03 4.25
N ILE A 79 1.56 1.30 3.93
CA ILE A 79 0.44 2.06 4.47
C ILE A 79 -0.41 2.54 3.29
N ILE A 80 -1.68 2.18 3.24
CA ILE A 80 -2.59 2.56 2.15
C ILE A 80 -3.65 3.51 2.69
N ALA A 81 -3.79 4.69 2.06
CA ALA A 81 -4.89 5.59 2.32
C ALA A 81 -5.66 5.87 1.03
N SER A 82 -6.95 5.53 1.01
CA SER A 82 -7.81 5.68 -0.18
C SER A 82 -9.17 6.25 0.21
N PRO A 83 -9.73 7.17 -0.58
CA PRO A 83 -11.11 7.60 -0.42
C PRO A 83 -12.08 6.55 -0.98
N GLU A 84 -13.37 6.75 -0.70
CA GLU A 84 -14.47 6.03 -1.33
C GLU A 84 -15.10 6.88 -2.42
N TYR A 85 -15.30 6.31 -3.60
CA TYR A 85 -16.05 6.92 -4.70
C TYR A 85 -17.14 5.95 -5.16
N ALA A 86 -18.40 6.42 -5.18
CA ALA A 86 -19.55 5.60 -5.58
C ALA A 86 -19.60 4.23 -4.86
N HIS A 87 -19.38 4.22 -3.55
CA HIS A 87 -19.34 3.02 -2.72
C HIS A 87 -18.27 1.98 -3.11
N GLY A 88 -17.22 2.38 -3.83
CA GLY A 88 -16.14 1.50 -4.26
C GLY A 88 -14.74 2.05 -3.97
N VAL A 89 -13.75 1.18 -4.12
CA VAL A 89 -12.34 1.55 -4.15
C VAL A 89 -12.08 2.46 -5.34
N THR A 90 -11.14 3.38 -5.22
CA THR A 90 -10.81 4.25 -6.35
C THR A 90 -10.11 3.48 -7.47
N GLY A 91 -10.33 3.88 -8.73
CA GLY A 91 -9.60 3.32 -9.87
C GLY A 91 -8.08 3.43 -9.71
N THR A 92 -7.60 4.52 -9.08
CA THR A 92 -6.17 4.73 -8.80
C THR A 92 -5.58 3.62 -7.93
N ILE A 93 -6.21 3.31 -6.78
CA ILE A 93 -5.66 2.26 -5.90
C ILE A 93 -5.90 0.88 -6.49
N LYS A 94 -7.07 0.67 -7.14
CA LYS A 94 -7.35 -0.63 -7.79
C LYS A 94 -6.31 -0.93 -8.86
N ASN A 95 -6.02 0.02 -9.76
CA ASN A 95 -5.00 -0.14 -10.80
C ASN A 95 -3.59 -0.37 -10.22
N THR A 96 -3.26 0.35 -9.13
CA THR A 96 -1.98 0.13 -8.42
C THR A 96 -1.88 -1.30 -7.88
N LEU A 97 -2.95 -1.81 -7.28
CA LEU A 97 -2.99 -3.18 -6.75
C LEU A 97 -2.99 -4.23 -7.86
N ASP A 98 -3.65 -3.97 -9.00
CA ASP A 98 -3.64 -4.89 -10.14
C ASP A 98 -2.22 -5.12 -10.67
N TRP A 99 -1.40 -4.08 -10.76
CA TRP A 99 0.03 -4.20 -11.07
C TRP A 99 0.84 -4.95 -10.01
N LEU A 100 0.32 -5.14 -8.81
CA LEU A 100 0.98 -5.86 -7.71
C LEU A 100 0.46 -7.30 -7.53
N VAL A 101 -0.65 -7.69 -8.16
CA VAL A 101 -1.21 -9.06 -8.07
C VAL A 101 -0.19 -10.10 -8.49
N GLY A 102 0.49 -9.86 -9.59
CA GLY A 102 1.51 -10.76 -10.12
C GLY A 102 2.92 -10.53 -9.57
N HIS A 103 3.09 -9.66 -8.57
CA HIS A 103 4.41 -9.27 -8.03
C HIS A 103 4.69 -10.01 -6.71
N PRO A 104 5.48 -11.12 -6.73
CA PRO A 104 5.65 -11.99 -5.56
C PRO A 104 6.09 -11.28 -4.27
N PRO A 105 6.98 -10.25 -4.30
CA PRO A 105 7.39 -9.53 -3.10
C PRO A 105 6.27 -8.80 -2.35
N PHE A 106 5.07 -8.68 -2.94
CA PHE A 106 3.91 -8.12 -2.26
C PHE A 106 3.26 -9.11 -1.28
N ALA A 107 3.28 -10.41 -1.60
CA ALA A 107 2.66 -11.44 -0.76
C ALA A 107 3.34 -11.51 0.62
N GLY A 108 2.54 -11.67 1.67
CA GLY A 108 3.00 -11.69 3.06
C GLY A 108 3.38 -10.32 3.64
N LYS A 109 3.41 -9.26 2.83
CA LYS A 109 3.82 -7.93 3.29
C LYS A 109 2.79 -7.36 4.29
N PRO A 110 3.24 -6.83 5.44
CA PRO A 110 2.36 -6.14 6.38
C PRO A 110 1.74 -4.90 5.73
N VAL A 111 0.43 -4.73 5.84
CA VAL A 111 -0.30 -3.60 5.25
C VAL A 111 -1.23 -2.99 6.29
N ALA A 112 -1.05 -1.69 6.56
CA ALA A 112 -2.00 -0.87 7.29
C ALA A 112 -2.93 -0.15 6.32
N VAL A 113 -4.24 -0.15 6.59
CA VAL A 113 -5.25 0.52 5.76
C VAL A 113 -5.85 1.68 6.54
N LEU A 114 -5.66 2.89 6.04
CA LEU A 114 -6.16 4.11 6.64
C LEU A 114 -7.36 4.61 5.87
N ASN A 115 -8.51 4.65 6.52
CA ASN A 115 -9.70 5.23 5.96
C ASN A 115 -9.85 6.69 6.44
N PRO A 116 -9.71 7.70 5.55
CA PRO A 116 -9.80 9.11 5.93
C PRO A 116 -11.21 9.57 6.26
N SER A 117 -12.23 8.71 6.11
CA SER A 117 -13.63 9.01 6.33
C SER A 117 -14.29 7.96 7.24
N HIS A 118 -15.13 8.42 8.17
CA HIS A 118 -15.96 7.54 8.99
C HIS A 118 -17.17 6.96 8.22
N ARG A 119 -17.49 7.52 7.05
CA ARG A 119 -18.64 7.10 6.20
C ARG A 119 -18.25 6.14 5.07
N ALA A 120 -16.97 6.01 4.77
CA ALA A 120 -16.46 5.20 3.67
C ALA A 120 -16.31 3.74 4.11
N GLU A 121 -17.41 3.02 4.25
CA GLU A 121 -17.41 1.63 4.73
C GLU A 121 -17.22 0.62 3.60
N HIS A 122 -17.89 0.85 2.48
CA HIS A 122 -17.88 -0.08 1.34
C HIS A 122 -16.48 -0.21 0.73
N ALA A 123 -15.82 0.91 0.47
CA ALA A 123 -14.46 0.89 -0.06
C ALA A 123 -13.44 0.32 0.93
N ASP A 124 -13.61 0.56 2.23
CA ASP A 124 -12.74 0.03 3.27
C ASP A 124 -12.80 -1.50 3.31
N LEU A 125 -14.02 -2.07 3.31
CA LEU A 125 -14.23 -3.51 3.28
C LEU A 125 -13.69 -4.14 1.98
N ALA A 126 -14.03 -3.55 0.83
CA ALA A 126 -13.60 -4.06 -0.47
C ALA A 126 -12.07 -3.99 -0.65
N LEU A 127 -11.42 -2.92 -0.16
CA LEU A 127 -9.97 -2.80 -0.19
C LEU A 127 -9.30 -3.86 0.66
N LYS A 128 -9.78 -4.06 1.88
CA LYS A 128 -9.24 -5.09 2.79
C LYS A 128 -9.42 -6.49 2.22
N GLU A 129 -10.56 -6.78 1.59
CA GLU A 129 -10.80 -8.07 0.93
C GLU A 129 -9.86 -8.28 -0.26
N THR A 130 -9.68 -7.26 -1.10
CA THR A 130 -8.70 -7.29 -2.20
C THR A 130 -7.29 -7.60 -1.69
N LEU A 131 -6.86 -6.92 -0.62
CA LEU A 131 -5.53 -7.13 -0.03
C LEU A 131 -5.35 -8.54 0.53
N ARG A 132 -6.38 -9.10 1.19
CA ARG A 132 -6.34 -10.51 1.68
C ARG A 132 -6.23 -11.50 0.51
N THR A 133 -7.01 -11.31 -0.55
CA THR A 133 -6.95 -12.13 -1.76
C THR A 133 -5.56 -12.10 -2.40
N MET A 134 -4.87 -10.96 -2.31
CA MET A 134 -3.48 -10.79 -2.75
C MET A 134 -2.44 -11.31 -1.74
N ALA A 135 -2.88 -12.03 -0.71
CA ALA A 135 -2.03 -12.56 0.36
C ALA A 135 -1.28 -11.47 1.17
N ALA A 136 -1.77 -10.22 1.20
CA ALA A 136 -1.23 -9.23 2.11
C ALA A 136 -1.60 -9.57 3.56
N ARG A 137 -0.69 -9.28 4.50
CA ARG A 137 -0.94 -9.43 5.93
C ARG A 137 -1.46 -8.11 6.50
N LEU A 138 -2.78 -7.99 6.68
CA LEU A 138 -3.35 -6.81 7.31
C LEU A 138 -2.87 -6.67 8.75
N VAL A 139 -2.40 -5.48 9.10
CA VAL A 139 -1.87 -5.19 10.44
C VAL A 139 -3.01 -4.96 11.41
N ASP A 140 -3.11 -5.82 12.44
CA ASP A 140 -4.08 -5.65 13.52
C ASP A 140 -3.79 -4.34 14.28
N GLY A 141 -4.84 -3.54 14.52
CA GLY A 141 -4.68 -2.19 15.08
C GLY A 141 -4.11 -1.15 14.12
N GLY A 142 -3.59 -1.56 12.94
CA GLY A 142 -3.09 -0.66 11.90
C GLY A 142 -4.13 -0.28 10.84
N CYS A 143 -5.29 -0.96 10.83
CA CYS A 143 -6.37 -0.68 9.89
C CYS A 143 -7.44 0.21 10.57
N LEU A 144 -7.24 1.52 10.54
CA LEU A 144 -8.04 2.48 11.29
C LEU A 144 -8.81 3.45 10.41
N ARG A 145 -9.96 3.87 10.92
CA ARG A 145 -10.72 5.02 10.41
C ARG A 145 -10.22 6.28 11.13
N ILE A 146 -9.54 7.15 10.39
CA ILE A 146 -9.03 8.42 10.90
C ILE A 146 -9.79 9.54 10.17
N PRO A 147 -10.82 10.16 10.76
CA PRO A 147 -11.80 10.98 10.05
C PRO A 147 -11.22 12.35 9.61
N ALA A 148 -10.17 12.32 8.83
CA ALA A 148 -9.51 13.52 8.30
C ALA A 148 -10.40 14.31 7.30
N THR A 149 -11.42 13.67 6.71
CA THR A 149 -12.35 14.33 5.77
C THR A 149 -13.24 15.37 6.42
N SER A 150 -13.54 15.24 7.71
CA SER A 150 -14.35 16.20 8.49
C SER A 150 -13.51 17.32 9.09
N SER A 151 -12.20 17.35 8.85
CA SER A 151 -11.28 18.34 9.35
C SER A 151 -10.73 19.20 8.22
N GLU A 152 -10.59 20.51 8.43
CA GLU A 152 -9.89 21.42 7.52
C GLU A 152 -8.38 21.51 7.81
N LEU A 153 -7.89 20.80 8.81
CA LEU A 153 -6.50 20.82 9.24
C LEU A 153 -5.57 20.33 8.13
N GLY A 154 -4.44 21.00 7.97
CA GLY A 154 -3.33 20.53 7.14
C GLY A 154 -2.55 19.39 7.81
N ALA A 155 -1.63 18.77 7.08
CA ALA A 155 -0.89 17.59 7.53
C ALA A 155 -0.13 17.82 8.86
N ALA A 156 0.61 18.93 8.98
CA ALA A 156 1.35 19.26 10.18
C ALA A 156 0.46 19.52 11.40
N GLN A 157 -0.76 20.04 11.17
CA GLN A 157 -1.74 20.26 12.24
C GLN A 157 -2.39 18.93 12.66
N LEU A 158 -2.81 18.07 11.70
CA LEU A 158 -3.31 16.72 11.99
C LEU A 158 -2.31 15.93 12.84
N ALA A 159 -1.02 15.99 12.48
CA ALA A 159 0.04 15.31 13.20
C ALA A 159 0.20 15.75 14.67
N ARG A 160 -0.34 16.92 15.07
CA ARG A 160 -0.19 17.48 16.41
C ARG A 160 -1.48 17.55 17.20
N THR A 161 -2.62 17.36 16.53
CA THR A 161 -3.95 17.58 17.13
C THR A 161 -4.59 16.25 17.51
N PRO A 162 -4.89 16.00 18.81
CA PRO A 162 -5.74 14.86 19.17
C PRO A 162 -7.17 15.02 18.59
N PRO A 163 -7.86 13.94 18.23
CA PRO A 163 -7.41 12.54 18.40
C PRO A 163 -6.49 12.03 17.27
N TYR A 164 -6.24 12.83 16.22
CA TYR A 164 -5.49 12.36 15.03
C TYR A 164 -4.07 11.94 15.36
N SER A 165 -3.37 12.74 16.18
CA SER A 165 -1.99 12.42 16.58
C SER A 165 -1.90 11.10 17.33
N THR A 166 -2.84 10.82 18.24
CA THR A 166 -2.92 9.56 18.97
C THR A 166 -3.17 8.38 18.03
N LEU A 167 -4.17 8.50 17.13
CA LEU A 167 -4.48 7.44 16.16
C LEU A 167 -3.29 7.16 15.22
N ILE A 168 -2.53 8.19 14.84
CA ILE A 168 -1.30 8.00 14.04
C ILE A 168 -0.25 7.22 14.83
N ASP A 169 -0.06 7.55 16.10
CA ASP A 169 0.89 6.85 16.95
C ASP A 169 0.47 5.39 17.19
N ASP A 170 -0.82 5.12 17.38
CA ASP A 170 -1.35 3.76 17.52
C ASP A 170 -1.04 2.89 16.29
N VAL A 171 -1.18 3.46 15.08
CA VAL A 171 -0.81 2.75 13.84
C VAL A 171 0.70 2.49 13.77
N TRP A 172 1.54 3.45 14.18
CA TRP A 172 2.99 3.24 14.24
C TRP A 172 3.36 2.11 15.20
N VAL A 173 2.70 2.04 16.37
CA VAL A 173 2.90 0.93 17.33
C VAL A 173 2.47 -0.40 16.73
N ALA A 174 1.29 -0.46 16.11
CA ALA A 174 0.79 -1.67 15.46
C ALA A 174 1.72 -2.18 14.35
N LEU A 175 2.24 -1.27 13.52
CA LEU A 175 3.21 -1.60 12.46
C LEU A 175 4.52 -2.15 13.06
N ARG A 176 5.02 -1.56 14.14
CA ARG A 176 6.23 -2.05 14.81
C ARG A 176 6.04 -3.47 15.34
N THR A 177 4.92 -3.74 15.99
CA THR A 177 4.57 -5.08 16.48
C THR A 177 4.50 -6.08 15.32
N ALA A 178 3.75 -5.75 14.27
CA ALA A 178 3.62 -6.62 13.10
C ALA A 178 4.96 -6.93 12.41
N LEU A 179 5.89 -5.98 12.40
CA LEU A 179 7.23 -6.17 11.83
C LEU A 179 8.17 -6.98 12.74
N ALA A 180 7.95 -6.94 14.06
CA ALA A 180 8.69 -7.78 15.02
C ALA A 180 8.23 -9.25 14.96
N ASP A 181 6.94 -9.48 14.74
CA ASP A 181 6.32 -10.80 14.64
C ASP A 181 6.49 -11.47 13.26
N ALA A 182 7.05 -10.74 12.29
CA ALA A 182 7.37 -11.33 11.00
C ALA A 182 8.44 -12.42 11.20
N PRO A 183 8.24 -13.66 10.72
CA PRO A 183 9.31 -14.66 10.76
C PRO A 183 10.52 -14.03 10.07
N ILE A 184 11.68 -14.09 10.74
CA ILE A 184 12.97 -13.71 10.15
C ILE A 184 13.07 -14.59 8.91
N GLY A 185 13.03 -13.99 7.72
CA GLY A 185 12.88 -14.70 6.47
C GLY A 185 13.91 -15.79 6.34
N ASP A 186 13.45 -17.03 6.33
CA ASP A 186 14.13 -18.06 5.57
C ASP A 186 14.25 -17.48 4.14
N GLU A 187 15.47 -17.45 3.67
CA GLU A 187 15.88 -17.07 2.31
C GLU A 187 14.82 -17.52 1.31
N GLN A 188 14.00 -16.57 0.82
CA GLN A 188 12.90 -16.89 -0.09
C GLN A 188 13.51 -17.62 -1.28
N ALA A 189 13.26 -18.91 -1.35
CA ALA A 189 13.58 -19.69 -2.54
C ALA A 189 12.94 -18.95 -3.74
N PRO A 190 13.68 -18.75 -4.84
CA PRO A 190 13.15 -18.07 -6.01
C PRO A 190 11.85 -18.75 -6.44
N ALA A 191 10.79 -17.99 -6.61
CA ALA A 191 9.51 -18.49 -7.07
C ALA A 191 9.72 -19.31 -8.35
N PRO A 192 9.08 -20.47 -8.49
CA PRO A 192 9.22 -21.26 -9.71
C PRO A 192 8.76 -20.41 -10.91
N PRO A 193 9.45 -20.55 -12.07
CA PRO A 193 9.08 -19.80 -13.27
C PRO A 193 7.62 -20.11 -13.63
N ARG A 194 6.84 -19.07 -13.94
CA ARG A 194 5.46 -19.23 -14.39
C ARG A 194 5.42 -20.17 -15.60
N PRO A 195 4.43 -21.09 -15.66
CA PRO A 195 4.21 -21.84 -16.89
C PRO A 195 3.90 -20.86 -18.04
N PRO A 196 4.41 -21.13 -19.25
CA PRO A 196 4.11 -20.27 -20.38
C PRO A 196 2.61 -20.22 -20.63
N HIS A 197 2.09 -19.01 -20.88
CA HIS A 197 0.69 -18.84 -21.26
C HIS A 197 0.38 -19.74 -22.46
N PRO A 198 -0.79 -20.43 -22.47
CA PRO A 198 -1.20 -21.18 -23.63
C PRO A 198 -1.29 -20.23 -24.83
N GLN A 199 -0.56 -20.56 -25.88
CA GLN A 199 -0.61 -19.78 -27.13
C GLN A 199 -2.04 -19.84 -27.68
N PRO A 200 -2.59 -18.75 -28.23
CA PRO A 200 -3.89 -18.77 -28.88
C PRO A 200 -3.87 -19.83 -30.00
N GLN A 201 -4.74 -20.81 -29.86
CA GLN A 201 -4.92 -21.79 -30.94
C GLN A 201 -5.40 -21.04 -32.18
N ALA A 202 -4.65 -21.16 -33.27
CA ALA A 202 -5.05 -20.61 -34.55
C ALA A 202 -6.44 -21.17 -34.90
N VAL A 203 -7.43 -20.29 -35.02
CA VAL A 203 -8.73 -20.63 -35.51
C VAL A 203 -8.51 -21.05 -36.95
N ALA A 204 -8.68 -22.36 -37.26
CA ALA A 204 -8.66 -22.84 -38.62
C ALA A 204 -9.85 -22.21 -39.37
N GLU A 205 -9.54 -21.32 -40.31
CA GLU A 205 -10.52 -20.85 -41.30
C GLU A 205 -10.94 -22.05 -42.16
N ASN A 206 -12.15 -22.54 -41.90
CA ASN A 206 -12.82 -23.46 -42.83
C ASN A 206 -13.44 -22.62 -43.95
N SER A 207 -12.86 -22.73 -45.14
CA SER A 207 -13.43 -22.30 -46.41
C SER A 207 -14.58 -23.19 -46.84
#